data_15793c388911c208249daebb940c36a9
#
_entry.id   15793c388911c208249daebb940c36a9
#
_cell.length_a   1.000
_cell.length_b   1.000
_cell.length_c   1.000
_cell.angle_alpha   90.00
_cell.angle_beta   90.00
_cell.angle_gamma   90.00
#
_symmetry.space_group_name_H-M   'P 1'
#
loop_
_entity.id
_entity.type
_entity.pdbx_description
1 polymer ?
#
loop_
_entity_poly.entity_id
_entity_poly.type
_entity_poly.pdbx_seq_one_letter_code
_entity_poly.pdbx_strand_id
1 'polypeptide(L)'
;MEMGGIHVKDINNPAKNYPKAVFIGSAITVIIFILGTFSLGIIIPQKDINLTQSLLEGFDNYFSFIRMSWLSPVIAVALAFGVLAGVLTWVAGPSKGIFAVGKAGYLPPFFQKTNKIGVQKNILYIQGLTVTLLSLLFVVMPSVQSFYQILSQLTVLLYLIMYLMMFAAAIYLRYNMKKADRPFRIGSKGNGLIWFVAGLGFCGSLLAFILSFIPPSQISTGNNTVWFSVLIIGCIVVVAAPFIIYAARKPSWKSEDTEFAPFHWEENTTAPETGTTIATQTEQKPVNKNTTE
;
A
#
# COMPACT_ATOMS: atom_id res chain seq x y z
N MET A 1 -0.29 -4.65 -4.08
CA MET A 1 -0.77 -5.75 -3.21
C MET A 1 -1.16 -5.25 -1.82
N GLU A 2 -0.43 -4.31 -1.24
CA GLU A 2 -0.63 -3.78 0.12
C GLU A 2 -2.01 -3.16 0.33
N MET A 3 -2.53 -2.48 -0.70
CA MET A 3 -3.88 -1.88 -0.65
C MET A 3 -4.98 -2.92 -0.42
N GLY A 4 -4.77 -4.17 -0.86
CA GLY A 4 -5.69 -5.27 -0.58
C GLY A 4 -5.78 -5.61 0.91
N GLY A 5 -4.70 -5.41 1.68
CA GLY A 5 -4.69 -5.66 3.12
C GLY A 5 -5.65 -4.77 3.92
N ILE A 6 -5.89 -3.54 3.45
CA ILE A 6 -6.80 -2.58 4.10
C ILE A 6 -8.26 -3.06 3.98
N HIS A 7 -8.57 -3.82 2.93
CA HIS A 7 -9.91 -4.34 2.64
C HIS A 7 -10.11 -5.81 3.07
N VAL A 8 -9.18 -6.37 3.83
CA VAL A 8 -9.25 -7.79 4.22
C VAL A 8 -10.53 -8.13 5.01
N LYS A 9 -11.07 -7.17 5.77
CA LYS A 9 -12.33 -7.34 6.51
C LYS A 9 -13.56 -7.39 5.61
N ASP A 10 -13.47 -6.86 4.40
CA ASP A 10 -14.57 -6.82 3.43
C ASP A 10 -14.63 -8.11 2.58
N ILE A 11 -13.69 -9.06 2.79
CA ILE A 11 -13.56 -10.29 2.01
C ILE A 11 -14.26 -11.45 2.72
N ASN A 12 -15.09 -12.19 1.98
CA ASN A 12 -15.68 -13.43 2.47
C ASN A 12 -14.60 -14.49 2.69
N ASN A 13 -14.56 -15.09 3.90
CA ASN A 13 -13.55 -16.06 4.31
C ASN A 13 -12.10 -15.59 4.03
N PRO A 14 -11.65 -14.52 4.70
CA PRO A 14 -10.38 -13.88 4.40
C PRO A 14 -9.18 -14.80 4.62
N ALA A 15 -9.26 -15.73 5.56
CA ALA A 15 -8.20 -16.70 5.85
C ALA A 15 -7.80 -17.56 4.64
N LYS A 16 -8.75 -17.88 3.76
CA LYS A 16 -8.55 -18.71 2.57
C LYS A 16 -8.43 -17.86 1.30
N ASN A 17 -9.32 -16.90 1.13
CA ASN A 17 -9.46 -16.18 -0.13
C ASN A 17 -8.41 -15.07 -0.30
N TYR A 18 -8.04 -14.38 0.79
CA TYR A 18 -7.04 -13.31 0.71
C TYR A 18 -5.65 -13.82 0.29
N PRO A 19 -5.05 -14.86 0.93
CA PRO A 19 -3.76 -15.39 0.48
C PRO A 19 -3.78 -15.87 -0.96
N LYS A 20 -4.88 -16.54 -1.37
CA LYS A 20 -5.04 -17.01 -2.75
C LYS A 20 -5.10 -15.86 -3.75
N ALA A 21 -5.87 -14.81 -3.45
CA ALA A 21 -5.99 -13.63 -4.30
C ALA A 21 -4.64 -12.89 -4.43
N VAL A 22 -3.90 -12.73 -3.32
CA VAL A 22 -2.58 -12.10 -3.32
C VAL A 22 -1.60 -12.92 -4.16
N PHE A 23 -1.58 -14.25 -4.01
CA PHE A 23 -0.68 -15.10 -4.79
C PHE A 23 -0.97 -15.04 -6.29
N ILE A 24 -2.23 -15.20 -6.69
CA ILE A 24 -2.63 -15.14 -8.11
C ILE A 24 -2.35 -13.75 -8.68
N GLY A 25 -2.74 -12.69 -7.95
CA GLY A 25 -2.50 -11.31 -8.38
C GLY A 25 -1.01 -11.00 -8.53
N SER A 26 -0.17 -11.48 -7.61
CA SER A 26 1.30 -11.33 -7.71
C SER A 26 1.86 -12.04 -8.92
N ALA A 27 1.43 -13.28 -9.18
CA ALA A 27 1.89 -14.06 -10.34
C ALA A 27 1.52 -13.35 -11.66
N ILE A 28 0.26 -12.91 -11.79
CA ILE A 28 -0.21 -12.17 -12.97
C ILE A 28 0.61 -10.87 -13.13
N THR A 29 0.83 -10.13 -12.06
CA THR A 29 1.61 -8.89 -12.09
C THR A 29 3.03 -9.14 -12.60
N VAL A 30 3.72 -10.15 -12.05
CA VAL A 30 5.09 -10.49 -12.48
C VAL A 30 5.13 -10.86 -13.96
N ILE A 31 4.18 -11.68 -14.43
CA ILE A 31 4.09 -12.08 -15.85
C ILE A 31 3.89 -10.85 -16.74
N ILE A 32 2.97 -9.94 -16.38
CA ILE A 32 2.71 -8.71 -17.14
C ILE A 32 3.96 -7.82 -17.18
N PHE A 33 4.65 -7.64 -16.06
CA PHE A 33 5.87 -6.83 -16.01
C PHE A 33 6.99 -7.43 -16.87
N ILE A 34 7.22 -8.74 -16.78
CA ILE A 34 8.24 -9.42 -17.58
C ILE A 34 7.92 -9.29 -19.08
N LEU A 35 6.72 -9.70 -19.49
CA LEU A 35 6.33 -9.66 -20.91
C LEU A 35 6.29 -8.22 -21.45
N GLY A 36 5.77 -7.26 -20.66
CA GLY A 36 5.73 -5.85 -21.04
C GLY A 36 7.12 -5.26 -21.22
N THR A 37 8.05 -5.52 -20.29
CA THR A 37 9.43 -5.04 -20.39
C THR A 37 10.16 -5.63 -21.60
N PHE A 38 10.03 -6.93 -21.84
CA PHE A 38 10.60 -7.56 -23.02
C PHE A 38 10.02 -7.00 -24.32
N SER A 39 8.71 -6.80 -24.38
CA SER A 39 8.05 -6.23 -25.56
C SER A 39 8.56 -4.82 -25.87
N LEU A 40 8.69 -3.97 -24.87
CA LEU A 40 9.25 -2.62 -25.04
C LEU A 40 10.72 -2.66 -25.50
N GLY A 41 11.55 -3.55 -24.91
CA GLY A 41 12.95 -3.69 -25.27
C GLY A 41 13.17 -4.23 -26.68
N ILE A 42 12.20 -4.95 -27.26
CA ILE A 42 12.23 -5.41 -28.65
C ILE A 42 11.81 -4.31 -29.64
N ILE A 43 10.80 -3.51 -29.25
CA ILE A 43 10.16 -2.51 -30.14
C ILE A 43 10.94 -1.21 -30.16
N ILE A 44 11.49 -0.77 -29.02
CA ILE A 44 12.16 0.52 -28.86
C ILE A 44 13.67 0.31 -28.74
N PRO A 45 14.50 0.94 -29.61
CA PRO A 45 15.94 0.90 -29.45
C PRO A 45 16.38 1.45 -28.07
N GLN A 46 17.36 0.83 -27.43
CA GLN A 46 17.79 1.16 -26.07
C GLN A 46 18.12 2.66 -25.86
N LYS A 47 18.68 3.31 -26.88
CA LYS A 47 19.02 4.75 -26.85
C LYS A 47 17.80 5.69 -26.86
N ASP A 48 16.65 5.20 -27.32
CA ASP A 48 15.44 5.99 -27.51
C ASP A 48 14.40 5.69 -26.39
N ILE A 49 14.72 4.82 -25.42
CA ILE A 49 13.83 4.48 -24.31
C ILE A 49 13.65 5.70 -23.40
N ASN A 50 12.42 6.21 -23.33
CA ASN A 50 12.03 7.28 -22.41
C ASN A 50 11.38 6.67 -21.16
N LEU A 51 11.98 6.85 -19.97
CA LEU A 51 11.51 6.23 -18.73
C LEU A 51 10.11 6.68 -18.28
N THR A 52 9.57 7.75 -18.86
CA THR A 52 8.23 8.27 -18.52
C THR A 52 7.17 8.00 -19.58
N GLN A 53 7.57 7.88 -20.86
CA GLN A 53 6.64 7.79 -21.99
C GLN A 53 6.75 6.48 -22.77
N SER A 54 7.72 5.62 -22.45
CA SER A 54 8.02 4.40 -23.23
C SER A 54 6.82 3.49 -23.45
N LEU A 55 5.88 3.44 -22.51
CA LEU A 55 4.68 2.62 -22.71
C LEU A 55 3.82 3.14 -23.86
N LEU A 56 3.58 4.45 -23.92
CA LEU A 56 2.79 5.07 -24.98
C LEU A 56 3.52 5.04 -26.33
N GLU A 57 4.82 5.34 -26.32
CA GLU A 57 5.69 5.25 -27.49
C GLU A 57 5.79 3.82 -28.03
N GLY A 58 5.84 2.82 -27.14
CA GLY A 58 5.83 1.41 -27.52
C GLY A 58 4.55 1.01 -28.27
N PHE A 59 3.40 1.44 -27.77
CA PHE A 59 2.13 1.20 -28.47
C PHE A 59 2.07 1.94 -29.80
N ASP A 60 2.53 3.18 -29.87
CA ASP A 60 2.53 3.97 -31.10
C ASP A 60 3.41 3.35 -32.17
N ASN A 61 4.65 2.94 -31.82
CA ASN A 61 5.55 2.24 -32.71
C ASN A 61 4.98 0.90 -33.19
N TYR A 62 4.36 0.13 -32.28
CA TYR A 62 3.74 -1.13 -32.64
C TYR A 62 2.57 -0.97 -33.60
N PHE A 63 1.66 -0.01 -33.34
CA PHE A 63 0.51 0.23 -34.21
C PHE A 63 0.91 0.82 -35.57
N SER A 64 1.96 1.63 -35.60
CA SER A 64 2.55 2.10 -36.84
C SER A 64 3.12 0.95 -37.68
N PHE A 65 3.81 0.00 -37.04
CA PHE A 65 4.36 -1.16 -37.71
C PHE A 65 3.27 -2.05 -38.37
N ILE A 66 2.14 -2.27 -37.67
CA ILE A 66 1.01 -3.07 -38.19
C ILE A 66 0.03 -2.23 -39.03
N ARG A 67 0.37 -0.97 -39.34
CA ARG A 67 -0.46 -0.01 -40.09
C ARG A 67 -1.84 0.27 -39.47
N MET A 68 -1.92 0.25 -38.15
CA MET A 68 -3.13 0.53 -37.39
C MET A 68 -2.94 1.75 -36.46
N SER A 69 -2.25 2.80 -36.92
CA SER A 69 -1.93 4.00 -36.13
C SER A 69 -3.15 4.72 -35.55
N TRP A 70 -4.35 4.50 -36.11
CA TRP A 70 -5.58 5.02 -35.55
C TRP A 70 -5.93 4.47 -34.15
N LEU A 71 -5.34 3.33 -33.73
CA LEU A 71 -5.51 2.77 -32.40
C LEU A 71 -4.71 3.51 -31.32
N SER A 72 -3.63 4.21 -31.68
CA SER A 72 -2.78 4.93 -30.71
C SER A 72 -3.57 5.89 -29.82
N PRO A 73 -4.42 6.79 -30.37
CA PRO A 73 -5.22 7.68 -29.52
C PRO A 73 -6.25 6.93 -28.66
N VAL A 74 -6.79 5.81 -29.13
CA VAL A 74 -7.76 5.01 -28.37
C VAL A 74 -7.06 4.39 -27.14
N ILE A 75 -5.87 3.82 -27.34
CA ILE A 75 -5.08 3.26 -26.24
C ILE A 75 -4.59 4.36 -25.30
N ALA A 76 -4.20 5.54 -25.81
CA ALA A 76 -3.82 6.66 -24.97
C ALA A 76 -4.95 7.09 -24.01
N VAL A 77 -6.19 7.15 -24.51
CA VAL A 77 -7.37 7.44 -23.68
C VAL A 77 -7.63 6.31 -22.67
N ALA A 78 -7.53 5.04 -23.07
CA ALA A 78 -7.69 3.90 -22.19
C ALA A 78 -6.64 3.90 -21.07
N LEU A 79 -5.37 4.19 -21.39
CA LEU A 79 -4.30 4.35 -20.43
C LEU A 79 -4.56 5.49 -19.45
N ALA A 80 -5.07 6.64 -19.94
CA ALA A 80 -5.43 7.77 -19.09
C ALA A 80 -6.49 7.39 -18.05
N PHE A 81 -7.54 6.65 -18.45
CA PHE A 81 -8.53 6.11 -17.51
C PHE A 81 -7.92 5.11 -16.52
N GLY A 82 -7.02 4.24 -16.98
CA GLY A 82 -6.30 3.30 -16.11
C GLY A 82 -5.46 4.02 -15.05
N VAL A 83 -4.72 5.06 -15.44
CA VAL A 83 -3.94 5.89 -14.52
C VAL A 83 -4.84 6.60 -13.53
N LEU A 84 -5.97 7.18 -13.98
CA LEU A 84 -6.94 7.84 -13.10
C LEU A 84 -7.52 6.86 -12.05
N ALA A 85 -7.89 5.66 -12.46
CA ALA A 85 -8.35 4.62 -11.54
C ALA A 85 -7.25 4.24 -10.51
N GLY A 86 -5.99 4.17 -10.96
CA GLY A 86 -4.83 3.98 -10.08
C GLY A 86 -4.71 5.10 -9.04
N VAL A 87 -4.81 6.36 -9.45
CA VAL A 87 -4.77 7.53 -8.56
C VAL A 87 -5.88 7.44 -7.51
N LEU A 88 -7.11 7.11 -7.90
CA LEU A 88 -8.23 6.96 -6.96
C LEU A 88 -7.96 5.88 -5.92
N THR A 89 -7.38 4.74 -6.33
CA THR A 89 -7.02 3.65 -5.42
C THR A 89 -5.94 4.07 -4.41
N TRP A 90 -4.91 4.78 -4.89
CA TRP A 90 -3.81 5.27 -4.05
C TRP A 90 -4.21 6.42 -3.13
N VAL A 91 -5.24 7.17 -3.45
CA VAL A 91 -5.83 8.18 -2.57
C VAL A 91 -6.71 7.53 -1.50
N ALA A 92 -7.59 6.62 -1.89
CA ALA A 92 -8.57 6.01 -0.99
C ALA A 92 -7.95 5.04 0.02
N GLY A 93 -7.02 4.18 -0.42
CA GLY A 93 -6.41 3.15 0.44
C GLY A 93 -5.66 3.73 1.64
N PRO A 94 -4.62 4.56 1.44
CA PRO A 94 -3.88 5.17 2.53
C PRO A 94 -4.74 6.02 3.46
N SER A 95 -5.75 6.71 2.95
CA SER A 95 -6.65 7.53 3.77
C SER A 95 -7.43 6.69 4.80
N LYS A 96 -7.91 5.49 4.43
CA LYS A 96 -8.52 4.55 5.36
C LYS A 96 -7.53 4.04 6.42
N GLY A 97 -6.30 3.74 6.01
CA GLY A 97 -5.24 3.30 6.92
C GLY A 97 -4.90 4.37 7.97
N ILE A 98 -4.65 5.61 7.53
CA ILE A 98 -4.39 6.75 8.42
C ILE A 98 -5.57 7.01 9.37
N PHE A 99 -6.79 6.88 8.87
CA PHE A 99 -7.99 7.03 9.70
C PHE A 99 -8.08 5.98 10.81
N ALA A 100 -7.78 4.71 10.50
CA ALA A 100 -7.74 3.64 11.50
C ALA A 100 -6.67 3.92 12.58
N VAL A 101 -5.49 4.36 12.18
CA VAL A 101 -4.41 4.78 13.09
C VAL A 101 -4.85 5.98 13.94
N GLY A 102 -5.60 6.93 13.35
CA GLY A 102 -6.20 8.06 14.06
C GLY A 102 -7.16 7.60 15.16
N LYS A 103 -8.13 6.74 14.81
CA LYS A 103 -9.08 6.19 15.78
C LYS A 103 -8.41 5.43 16.92
N ALA A 104 -7.31 4.74 16.64
CA ALA A 104 -6.51 4.05 17.66
C ALA A 104 -5.78 5.00 18.64
N GLY A 105 -5.88 6.32 18.44
CA GLY A 105 -5.31 7.32 19.35
C GLY A 105 -3.87 7.72 19.04
N TYR A 106 -3.34 7.36 17.87
CA TYR A 106 -1.99 7.72 17.46
C TYR A 106 -1.92 9.04 16.68
N LEU A 107 -3.06 9.55 16.21
CA LEU A 107 -3.16 10.84 15.51
C LEU A 107 -4.19 11.75 16.18
N PRO A 108 -4.03 13.08 16.06
CA PRO A 108 -5.00 14.04 16.60
C PRO A 108 -6.44 13.79 16.12
N PRO A 109 -7.47 14.17 16.91
CA PRO A 109 -8.89 13.98 16.57
C PRO A 109 -9.30 14.64 15.25
N PHE A 110 -8.53 15.62 14.78
CA PHE A 110 -8.71 16.25 13.48
C PHE A 110 -8.72 15.23 12.33
N PHE A 111 -7.86 14.21 12.38
CA PHE A 111 -7.75 13.14 11.37
C PHE A 111 -8.88 12.10 11.45
N GLN A 112 -9.71 12.15 12.49
CA GLN A 112 -10.80 11.20 12.70
C GLN A 112 -12.14 11.70 12.13
N LYS A 113 -12.18 12.92 11.57
CA LYS A 113 -13.43 13.51 11.05
C LYS A 113 -13.80 12.92 9.71
N THR A 114 -15.05 12.44 9.62
CA THR A 114 -15.66 11.93 8.38
C THR A 114 -16.76 12.87 7.88
N ASN A 115 -17.16 12.68 6.63
CA ASN A 115 -18.37 13.28 6.08
C ASN A 115 -19.63 12.44 6.44
N LYS A 116 -20.81 12.85 5.97
CA LYS A 116 -22.09 12.17 6.22
C LYS A 116 -22.15 10.71 5.69
N ILE A 117 -21.25 10.37 4.75
CA ILE A 117 -21.18 9.05 4.09
C ILE A 117 -20.02 8.20 4.71
N GLY A 118 -19.34 8.70 5.75
CA GLY A 118 -18.24 7.97 6.41
C GLY A 118 -16.87 8.14 5.75
N VAL A 119 -16.70 9.03 4.75
CA VAL A 119 -15.42 9.29 4.08
C VAL A 119 -14.57 10.25 4.92
N GLN A 120 -13.27 9.98 5.02
CA GLN A 120 -12.26 10.67 5.86
C GLN A 120 -11.88 12.03 5.27
N LYS A 121 -12.76 13.02 5.39
CA LYS A 121 -12.66 14.32 4.70
C LYS A 121 -11.36 15.08 4.99
N ASN A 122 -10.95 15.16 6.26
CA ASN A 122 -9.79 15.97 6.64
C ASN A 122 -8.47 15.36 6.17
N ILE A 123 -8.37 14.03 6.16
CA ILE A 123 -7.22 13.31 5.61
C ILE A 123 -7.10 13.60 4.11
N LEU A 124 -8.22 13.50 3.37
CA LEU A 124 -8.25 13.78 1.94
C LEU A 124 -7.92 15.24 1.61
N TYR A 125 -8.36 16.21 2.44
CA TYR A 125 -7.98 17.61 2.25
C TYR A 125 -6.47 17.84 2.44
N ILE A 126 -5.87 17.26 3.50
CA ILE A 126 -4.42 17.34 3.70
C ILE A 126 -3.67 16.66 2.55
N GLN A 127 -4.12 15.50 2.13
CA GLN A 127 -3.52 14.76 1.02
C GLN A 127 -3.61 15.57 -0.28
N GLY A 128 -4.78 16.14 -0.59
CA GLY A 128 -4.96 17.02 -1.74
C GLY A 128 -4.07 18.26 -1.68
N LEU A 129 -4.00 18.93 -0.52
CA LEU A 129 -3.11 20.08 -0.32
C LEU A 129 -1.64 19.70 -0.53
N THR A 130 -1.21 18.57 0.04
CA THR A 130 0.18 18.08 -0.10
C THR A 130 0.50 17.80 -1.56
N VAL A 131 -0.39 17.10 -2.28
CA VAL A 131 -0.20 16.81 -3.71
C VAL A 131 -0.16 18.11 -4.53
N THR A 132 -1.04 19.07 -4.23
CA THR A 132 -1.05 20.37 -4.93
C THR A 132 0.25 21.13 -4.70
N LEU A 133 0.74 21.21 -3.45
CA LEU A 133 2.01 21.88 -3.15
C LEU A 133 3.19 21.19 -3.84
N LEU A 134 3.24 19.86 -3.84
CA LEU A 134 4.26 19.10 -4.56
C LEU A 134 4.15 19.31 -6.07
N SER A 135 2.94 19.39 -6.62
CA SER A 135 2.74 19.65 -8.05
C SER A 135 3.18 21.06 -8.46
N LEU A 136 3.06 22.05 -7.59
CA LEU A 136 3.57 23.40 -7.86
C LEU A 136 5.10 23.42 -8.01
N LEU A 137 5.82 22.52 -7.35
CA LEU A 137 7.26 22.40 -7.52
C LEU A 137 7.68 22.03 -8.96
N PHE A 138 6.82 21.30 -9.70
CA PHE A 138 7.08 21.00 -11.11
C PHE A 138 7.16 22.25 -11.99
N VAL A 139 6.45 23.33 -11.62
CA VAL A 139 6.45 24.60 -12.38
C VAL A 139 7.77 25.37 -12.20
N VAL A 140 8.42 25.19 -11.04
CA VAL A 140 9.64 25.92 -10.67
C VAL A 140 10.92 25.15 -11.09
N MET A 141 10.82 23.85 -11.30
CA MET A 141 11.97 23.00 -11.60
C MET A 141 12.36 23.03 -13.08
N PRO A 142 13.68 23.11 -13.41
CA PRO A 142 14.17 23.11 -14.79
C PRO A 142 13.95 21.78 -15.53
N SER A 143 13.71 20.67 -14.79
CA SER A 143 13.44 19.35 -15.37
C SER A 143 12.37 18.63 -14.53
N VAL A 144 11.16 18.58 -15.08
CA VAL A 144 10.01 17.84 -14.51
C VAL A 144 10.35 16.34 -14.35
N GLN A 145 11.06 15.78 -15.30
CA GLN A 145 11.44 14.36 -15.32
C GLN A 145 12.36 13.98 -14.16
N SER A 146 13.38 14.78 -13.89
CA SER A 146 14.31 14.52 -12.77
C SER A 146 13.60 14.60 -11.42
N PHE A 147 12.71 15.58 -11.25
CA PHE A 147 11.95 15.72 -10.02
C PHE A 147 10.96 14.55 -9.81
N TYR A 148 10.25 14.14 -10.88
CA TYR A 148 9.39 12.96 -10.83
C TYR A 148 10.17 11.70 -10.41
N GLN A 149 11.37 11.50 -10.94
CA GLN A 149 12.23 10.37 -10.59
C GLN A 149 12.67 10.41 -9.12
N ILE A 150 13.04 11.59 -8.59
CA ILE A 150 13.38 11.75 -7.17
C ILE A 150 12.20 11.38 -6.27
N LEU A 151 10.99 11.88 -6.56
CA LEU A 151 9.80 11.56 -5.77
C LEU A 151 9.42 10.07 -5.87
N SER A 152 9.51 9.50 -7.07
CA SER A 152 9.26 8.07 -7.29
C SER A 152 10.25 7.23 -6.51
N GLN A 153 11.54 7.58 -6.56
CA GLN A 153 12.59 6.87 -5.85
C GLN A 153 12.44 6.98 -4.32
N LEU A 154 12.08 8.16 -3.82
CA LEU A 154 11.80 8.35 -2.40
C LEU A 154 10.62 7.48 -1.94
N THR A 155 9.58 7.40 -2.75
CA THR A 155 8.41 6.53 -2.48
C THR A 155 8.84 5.06 -2.42
N VAL A 156 9.65 4.59 -3.36
CA VAL A 156 10.19 3.22 -3.36
C VAL A 156 11.01 2.94 -2.10
N LEU A 157 11.89 3.85 -1.70
CA LEU A 157 12.69 3.71 -0.47
C LEU A 157 11.81 3.55 0.77
N LEU A 158 10.75 4.36 0.91
CA LEU A 158 9.82 4.26 2.03
C LEU A 158 9.05 2.93 2.04
N TYR A 159 8.65 2.44 0.88
CA TYR A 159 8.05 1.10 0.75
C TYR A 159 9.00 -0.01 1.14
N LEU A 160 10.26 0.08 0.73
CA LEU A 160 11.26 -0.94 1.07
C LEU A 160 11.55 -0.97 2.58
N ILE A 161 11.55 0.18 3.26
CA ILE A 161 11.63 0.22 4.73
C ILE A 161 10.44 -0.51 5.37
N MET A 162 9.22 -0.26 4.86
CA MET A 162 8.02 -0.95 5.33
C MET A 162 8.14 -2.48 5.13
N TYR A 163 8.62 -2.93 3.97
CA TYR A 163 8.82 -4.36 3.70
C TYR A 163 9.88 -4.99 4.60
N LEU A 164 10.99 -4.31 4.84
CA LEU A 164 12.02 -4.78 5.78
C LEU A 164 11.43 -4.99 7.18
N MET A 165 10.66 -4.01 7.67
CA MET A 165 9.96 -4.13 8.96
C MET A 165 8.92 -5.25 8.94
N MET A 166 8.18 -5.41 7.87
CA MET A 166 7.17 -6.47 7.72
C MET A 166 7.79 -7.86 7.77
N PHE A 167 8.88 -8.11 7.03
CA PHE A 167 9.56 -9.40 7.05
C PHE A 167 10.22 -9.70 8.41
N ALA A 168 10.84 -8.69 9.02
CA ALA A 168 11.38 -8.83 10.38
C ALA A 168 10.28 -9.12 11.40
N ALA A 169 9.15 -8.40 11.34
CA ALA A 169 8.01 -8.63 12.20
C ALA A 169 7.40 -10.03 12.02
N ALA A 170 7.32 -10.52 10.78
CA ALA A 170 6.80 -11.86 10.49
C ALA A 170 7.62 -12.95 11.21
N ILE A 171 8.95 -12.83 11.19
CA ILE A 171 9.85 -13.74 11.91
C ILE A 171 9.68 -13.56 13.42
N TYR A 172 9.74 -12.34 13.93
CA TYR A 172 9.61 -12.02 15.35
C TYR A 172 8.31 -12.55 15.95
N LEU A 173 7.17 -12.27 15.32
CA LEU A 173 5.86 -12.73 15.80
C LEU A 173 5.73 -14.27 15.77
N ARG A 174 6.42 -14.95 14.86
CA ARG A 174 6.42 -16.41 14.81
C ARG A 174 6.99 -17.02 16.07
N TYR A 175 7.99 -16.39 16.67
CA TYR A 175 8.64 -16.88 17.88
C TYR A 175 7.97 -16.40 19.16
N ASN A 176 7.53 -15.14 19.23
CA ASN A 176 7.01 -14.55 20.45
C ASN A 176 5.52 -14.85 20.67
N MET A 177 4.73 -14.94 19.60
CA MET A 177 3.29 -15.23 19.68
C MET A 177 2.98 -16.69 19.28
N LYS A 178 3.61 -17.66 19.92
CA LYS A 178 3.46 -19.09 19.58
C LYS A 178 2.03 -19.62 19.71
N LYS A 179 1.26 -19.08 20.67
CA LYS A 179 -0.11 -19.51 21.00
C LYS A 179 -1.18 -18.76 20.17
N ALA A 180 -0.80 -17.72 19.41
CA ALA A 180 -1.77 -16.99 18.61
C ALA A 180 -2.35 -17.89 17.53
N ASP A 181 -3.67 -17.89 17.41
CA ASP A 181 -4.35 -18.55 16.31
C ASP A 181 -3.98 -17.87 14.99
N ARG A 182 -3.62 -18.67 13.99
CA ARG A 182 -3.21 -18.19 12.68
C ARG A 182 -4.08 -18.85 11.61
N PRO A 183 -5.12 -18.15 11.17
CA PRO A 183 -6.01 -18.66 10.12
C PRO A 183 -5.26 -19.06 8.84
N PHE A 184 -4.15 -18.35 8.55
CA PHE A 184 -3.21 -18.72 7.49
C PHE A 184 -1.79 -18.84 8.06
N ARG A 185 -1.11 -19.94 7.77
CA ARG A 185 0.24 -20.22 8.26
C ARG A 185 1.16 -20.67 7.13
N ILE A 186 2.27 -19.95 6.96
CA ILE A 186 3.34 -20.38 6.07
C ILE A 186 4.08 -21.55 6.73
N GLY A 187 4.02 -22.73 6.11
CA GLY A 187 4.59 -23.95 6.63
C GLY A 187 3.77 -24.60 7.78
N SER A 188 3.34 -25.82 7.57
CA SER A 188 2.54 -26.59 8.54
C SER A 188 3.40 -27.16 9.67
N LYS A 189 4.63 -27.58 9.39
CA LYS A 189 5.58 -28.17 10.34
C LYS A 189 6.86 -27.33 10.42
N GLY A 190 7.21 -26.86 11.62
CA GLY A 190 8.46 -26.12 11.86
C GLY A 190 8.48 -24.66 11.42
N ASN A 191 9.65 -24.03 11.55
CA ASN A 191 9.88 -22.61 11.26
C ASN A 191 10.81 -22.39 10.04
N GLY A 192 11.32 -23.44 9.41
CA GLY A 192 12.27 -23.31 8.29
C GLY A 192 11.68 -22.57 7.08
N LEU A 193 10.43 -22.87 6.72
CA LEU A 193 9.80 -22.23 5.55
C LEU A 193 9.54 -20.74 5.76
N ILE A 194 9.15 -20.30 6.97
CA ILE A 194 8.99 -18.87 7.26
C ILE A 194 10.34 -18.13 7.20
N TRP A 195 11.43 -18.76 7.69
CA TRP A 195 12.77 -18.21 7.57
C TRP A 195 13.21 -18.08 6.12
N PHE A 196 12.95 -19.10 5.31
CA PHE A 196 13.28 -19.05 3.90
C PHE A 196 12.51 -17.95 3.17
N VAL A 197 11.18 -17.91 3.30
CA VAL A 197 10.34 -16.95 2.60
C VAL A 197 10.57 -15.52 3.10
N ALA A 198 10.51 -15.29 4.42
CA ALA A 198 10.69 -13.96 4.98
C ALA A 198 12.17 -13.50 4.90
N GLY A 199 13.12 -14.42 5.03
CA GLY A 199 14.54 -14.12 4.87
C GLY A 199 14.89 -13.73 3.44
N LEU A 200 14.39 -14.47 2.44
CA LEU A 200 14.58 -14.13 1.03
C LEU A 200 13.94 -12.77 0.70
N GLY A 201 12.70 -12.54 1.20
CA GLY A 201 12.03 -11.25 1.05
C GLY A 201 12.79 -10.10 1.71
N PHE A 202 13.32 -10.33 2.92
CA PHE A 202 14.14 -9.34 3.63
C PHE A 202 15.44 -9.01 2.86
N CYS A 203 16.19 -10.04 2.44
CA CYS A 203 17.42 -9.85 1.67
C CYS A 203 17.17 -9.16 0.34
N GLY A 204 16.11 -9.56 -0.39
CA GLY A 204 15.72 -8.91 -1.64
C GLY A 204 15.33 -7.45 -1.45
N SER A 205 14.54 -7.14 -0.41
CA SER A 205 14.18 -5.76 -0.09
C SER A 205 15.37 -4.94 0.37
N LEU A 206 16.30 -5.52 1.12
CA LEU A 206 17.52 -4.84 1.55
C LEU A 206 18.43 -4.54 0.36
N LEU A 207 18.62 -5.49 -0.54
CA LEU A 207 19.37 -5.29 -1.77
C LEU A 207 18.76 -4.18 -2.62
N ALA A 208 17.43 -4.24 -2.85
CA ALA A 208 16.71 -3.21 -3.58
C ALA A 208 16.85 -1.84 -2.90
N PHE A 209 16.78 -1.78 -1.56
CA PHE A 209 16.95 -0.54 -0.80
C PHE A 209 18.34 0.08 -1.01
N ILE A 210 19.40 -0.72 -0.97
CA ILE A 210 20.77 -0.24 -1.20
C ILE A 210 20.92 0.26 -2.65
N LEU A 211 20.45 -0.53 -3.63
CA LEU A 211 20.54 -0.18 -5.04
C LEU A 211 19.69 1.04 -5.41
N SER A 212 18.63 1.32 -4.67
CA SER A 212 17.71 2.45 -4.90
C SER A 212 18.37 3.82 -4.71
N PHE A 213 19.52 3.90 -4.06
CA PHE A 213 20.27 5.15 -3.97
C PHE A 213 21.08 5.46 -5.23
N ILE A 214 21.35 4.48 -6.08
CA ILE A 214 22.13 4.67 -7.30
C ILE A 214 21.29 5.44 -8.32
N PRO A 215 21.74 6.62 -8.80
CA PRO A 215 21.00 7.39 -9.79
C PRO A 215 20.88 6.62 -11.11
N PRO A 216 19.74 6.69 -11.81
CA PRO A 216 19.58 6.06 -13.11
C PRO A 216 20.50 6.72 -14.14
N SER A 217 21.26 5.90 -14.89
CA SER A 217 22.23 6.38 -15.89
C SER A 217 21.60 7.09 -17.11
N GLN A 218 20.31 6.87 -17.32
CA GLN A 218 19.56 7.40 -18.48
C GLN A 218 18.96 8.79 -18.25
N ILE A 219 19.02 9.31 -17.04
CA ILE A 219 18.45 10.61 -16.68
C ILE A 219 19.57 11.49 -16.15
N SER A 220 19.67 12.70 -16.68
CA SER A 220 20.53 13.72 -16.10
C SER A 220 19.96 14.14 -14.76
N THR A 221 20.44 13.52 -13.68
CA THR A 221 20.06 13.88 -12.30
C THR A 221 20.79 15.12 -11.79
N GLY A 222 21.63 15.72 -12.65
CA GLY A 222 22.50 16.82 -12.27
C GLY A 222 23.67 16.34 -11.39
N ASN A 223 23.81 16.90 -10.19
CA ASN A 223 24.87 16.51 -9.26
C ASN A 223 24.45 15.30 -8.42
N ASN A 224 25.23 14.21 -8.50
CA ASN A 224 24.97 12.99 -7.71
C ASN A 224 24.90 13.27 -6.20
N THR A 225 25.66 14.24 -5.69
CA THR A 225 25.59 14.63 -4.28
C THR A 225 24.22 15.17 -3.92
N VAL A 226 23.60 15.96 -4.78
CA VAL A 226 22.25 16.49 -4.58
C VAL A 226 21.24 15.34 -4.59
N TRP A 227 21.36 14.41 -5.52
CA TRP A 227 20.52 13.21 -5.60
C TRP A 227 20.53 12.42 -4.27
N PHE A 228 21.72 12.04 -3.81
CA PHE A 228 21.88 11.31 -2.54
C PHE A 228 21.36 12.11 -1.35
N SER A 229 21.67 13.40 -1.27
CA SER A 229 21.25 14.25 -0.15
C SER A 229 19.73 14.36 -0.06
N VAL A 230 19.05 14.57 -1.19
CA VAL A 230 17.58 14.69 -1.21
C VAL A 230 16.92 13.38 -0.82
N LEU A 231 17.42 12.24 -1.29
CA LEU A 231 16.86 10.93 -0.93
C LEU A 231 17.09 10.61 0.56
N ILE A 232 18.28 10.85 1.09
CA ILE A 232 18.60 10.57 2.50
C ILE A 232 17.81 11.48 3.42
N ILE A 233 17.83 12.80 3.17
CA ILE A 233 17.12 13.78 3.99
C ILE A 233 15.60 13.54 3.91
N GLY A 234 15.07 13.34 2.70
CA GLY A 234 13.65 13.05 2.49
C GLY A 234 13.21 11.78 3.22
N CYS A 235 14.01 10.72 3.14
CA CYS A 235 13.76 9.48 3.84
C CYS A 235 13.76 9.67 5.36
N ILE A 236 14.76 10.36 5.91
CA ILE A 236 14.86 10.66 7.35
C ILE A 236 13.65 11.49 7.81
N VAL A 237 13.30 12.56 7.09
CA VAL A 237 12.18 13.45 7.44
C VAL A 237 10.85 12.67 7.47
N VAL A 238 10.57 11.87 6.44
CA VAL A 238 9.31 11.13 6.35
C VAL A 238 9.24 10.02 7.39
N VAL A 239 10.35 9.30 7.62
CA VAL A 239 10.42 8.24 8.65
C VAL A 239 10.35 8.82 10.06
N ALA A 240 10.94 9.99 10.32
CA ALA A 240 10.90 10.64 11.63
C ALA A 240 9.49 11.15 12.00
N ALA A 241 8.69 11.55 11.02
CA ALA A 241 7.37 12.13 11.27
C ALA A 241 6.43 11.26 12.13
N PRO A 242 6.25 9.95 11.88
CA PRO A 242 5.45 9.08 12.75
C PRO A 242 5.99 9.00 14.19
N PHE A 243 7.31 8.97 14.38
CA PHE A 243 7.91 8.94 15.72
C PHE A 243 7.68 10.23 16.49
N ILE A 244 7.78 11.38 15.82
CA ILE A 244 7.50 12.70 16.42
C ILE A 244 6.03 12.78 16.84
N ILE A 245 5.11 12.36 15.96
CA ILE A 245 3.67 12.33 16.25
C ILE A 245 3.37 11.38 17.41
N TYR A 246 4.00 10.21 17.41
CA TYR A 246 3.85 9.23 18.47
C TYR A 246 4.33 9.75 19.84
N ALA A 247 5.46 10.45 19.87
CA ALA A 247 5.98 11.09 21.09
C ALA A 247 5.04 12.21 21.62
N ALA A 248 4.37 12.91 20.71
CA ALA A 248 3.42 13.97 21.05
C ALA A 248 2.00 13.47 21.35
N ARG A 249 1.75 12.17 21.28
CA ARG A 249 0.40 11.60 21.47
C ARG A 249 -0.17 11.89 22.85
N LYS A 250 -1.49 12.09 22.90
CA LYS A 250 -2.26 12.31 24.13
C LYS A 250 -3.31 11.21 24.30
N PRO A 251 -3.60 10.76 25.54
CA PRO A 251 -4.68 9.78 25.78
C PRO A 251 -6.04 10.22 25.23
N SER A 252 -6.31 11.53 25.20
CA SER A 252 -7.56 12.12 24.67
C SER A 252 -7.71 11.99 23.15
N TRP A 253 -6.71 11.48 22.44
CA TRP A 253 -6.80 11.26 21.00
C TRP A 253 -7.49 9.94 20.62
N LYS A 254 -7.60 9.02 21.58
CA LYS A 254 -8.29 7.75 21.35
C LYS A 254 -9.80 8.02 21.21
N SER A 255 -10.43 7.51 20.15
CA SER A 255 -11.86 7.62 19.93
C SER A 255 -12.60 6.69 20.89
N GLU A 256 -13.75 7.12 21.42
CA GLU A 256 -14.63 6.30 22.26
C GLU A 256 -15.23 5.12 21.46
N ASP A 257 -15.43 5.29 20.16
CA ASP A 257 -15.91 4.24 19.23
C ASP A 257 -14.84 3.23 18.82
N THR A 258 -13.65 3.25 19.45
CA THR A 258 -12.56 2.30 19.11
C THR A 258 -12.71 0.99 19.87
N GLU A 259 -13.87 0.42 19.94
CA GLU A 259 -13.97 -1.02 20.06
C GLU A 259 -13.61 -1.62 18.70
N PHE A 260 -12.29 -1.81 18.45
CA PHE A 260 -11.89 -2.87 17.56
C PHE A 260 -12.44 -4.14 18.21
N ALA A 261 -13.45 -4.76 17.59
CA ALA A 261 -13.83 -6.12 17.99
C ALA A 261 -12.51 -6.89 18.11
N PRO A 262 -12.20 -7.41 19.30
CA PRO A 262 -10.94 -8.10 19.50
C PRO A 262 -10.84 -9.16 18.43
N PHE A 263 -9.66 -9.34 17.87
CA PHE A 263 -9.48 -10.44 16.94
C PHE A 263 -9.88 -11.72 17.67
N HIS A 264 -10.56 -12.66 17.01
CA HIS A 264 -11.04 -13.90 17.64
C HIS A 264 -9.94 -14.70 18.40
N TRP A 265 -8.64 -14.42 18.15
CA TRP A 265 -7.53 -14.95 18.93
C TRP A 265 -7.23 -14.17 20.21
N GLU A 266 -7.73 -12.94 20.36
CA GLU A 266 -7.60 -12.13 21.58
C GLU A 266 -8.71 -12.47 22.59
N GLU A 267 -9.89 -12.87 22.13
CA GLU A 267 -11.00 -13.31 22.98
C GLU A 267 -10.60 -14.53 23.84
N ASN A 268 -9.80 -15.44 23.28
CA ASN A 268 -9.33 -16.63 24.00
C ASN A 268 -8.18 -16.35 24.97
N THR A 269 -7.56 -15.15 24.96
CA THR A 269 -6.44 -14.79 25.83
C THR A 269 -6.89 -13.97 27.05
N THR A 270 -8.07 -13.39 27.03
CA THR A 270 -8.63 -12.52 28.07
C THR A 270 -9.78 -13.15 28.85
N ALA A 271 -10.11 -14.44 28.62
CA ALA A 271 -11.06 -15.14 29.49
C ALA A 271 -10.40 -15.34 30.86
N PRO A 272 -10.80 -14.62 31.92
CA PRO A 272 -10.39 -14.97 33.27
C PRO A 272 -11.00 -16.33 33.60
N GLU A 273 -10.22 -17.22 34.17
CA GLU A 273 -10.69 -18.44 34.84
C GLU A 273 -11.54 -18.05 36.06
N THR A 274 -12.73 -17.54 35.84
CA THR A 274 -13.74 -17.38 36.90
C THR A 274 -15.09 -17.75 36.30
N GLY A 275 -15.52 -18.94 36.69
CA GLY A 275 -16.84 -19.43 36.34
C GLY A 275 -17.95 -18.48 36.79
N THR A 276 -18.66 -17.95 35.83
CA THR A 276 -20.06 -17.52 36.02
C THR A 276 -20.71 -17.61 34.64
N THR A 277 -21.52 -18.62 34.52
CA THR A 277 -22.47 -18.86 33.43
C THR A 277 -23.44 -17.70 33.33
N ILE A 278 -23.31 -16.82 32.36
CA ILE A 278 -24.37 -15.90 31.99
C ILE A 278 -25.08 -16.47 30.77
N ALA A 279 -26.30 -16.91 31.02
CA ALA A 279 -27.22 -17.42 30.01
C ALA A 279 -27.54 -16.33 28.97
N THR A 280 -27.17 -16.60 27.75
CA THR A 280 -27.52 -15.80 26.58
C THR A 280 -29.03 -16.02 26.30
N GLN A 281 -29.87 -15.08 26.71
CA GLN A 281 -31.22 -14.98 26.19
C GLN A 281 -31.22 -14.21 24.89
N THR A 282 -31.17 -14.94 23.80
CA THR A 282 -31.50 -14.40 22.47
C THR A 282 -33.00 -14.42 22.32
N GLU A 283 -33.65 -13.33 22.67
CA GLU A 283 -35.09 -13.13 22.42
C GLU A 283 -35.29 -12.77 20.94
N GLN A 284 -35.53 -13.79 20.13
CA GLN A 284 -36.06 -13.62 18.78
C GLN A 284 -37.53 -13.21 18.88
N LYS A 285 -37.84 -11.95 18.56
CA LYS A 285 -39.17 -11.45 18.39
C LYS A 285 -39.76 -11.99 17.07
N PRO A 286 -40.90 -12.71 17.10
CA PRO A 286 -41.47 -13.25 15.87
C PRO A 286 -42.13 -12.12 15.05
N VAL A 287 -41.78 -12.08 13.74
CA VAL A 287 -42.48 -11.25 12.75
C VAL A 287 -43.89 -11.80 12.55
N ASN A 288 -44.87 -11.06 13.00
CA ASN A 288 -46.29 -11.34 12.79
C ASN A 288 -46.68 -11.07 11.32
N LYS A 289 -46.89 -12.14 10.55
CA LYS A 289 -47.65 -12.11 9.31
C LYS A 289 -49.13 -12.25 9.68
N ASN A 290 -49.87 -11.19 9.54
CA ASN A 290 -51.31 -11.20 9.17
C ASN A 290 -51.87 -9.79 9.37
N THR A 291 -52.18 -9.16 8.25
CA THR A 291 -53.54 -8.56 8.06
C THR A 291 -53.67 -8.20 6.59
N THR A 292 -54.48 -9.00 5.95
CA THR A 292 -55.32 -8.66 4.80
C THR A 292 -56.31 -7.57 5.21
N GLU A 293 -56.33 -6.47 4.47
CA GLU A 293 -57.48 -5.83 3.80
C GLU A 293 -57.00 -4.61 3.04
#